data_a736e8873f77b2f537774e19af8d3108
#
_entry.id   a736e8873f77b2f537774e19af8d3108
#
_cell.length_a   1.000
_cell.length_b   1.000
_cell.length_c   1.000
_cell.angle_alpha   90.00
_cell.angle_beta   90.00
_cell.angle_gamma   90.00
#
_symmetry.space_group_name_H-M   'P 1'
#
loop_
_entity.id
_entity.type
_entity.pdbx_description
1 polymer ?
#
loop_
_entity_poly.entity_id
_entity_poly.type
_entity_poly.pdbx_seq_one_letter_code
_entity_poly.pdbx_strand_id
1 'polypeptide(L)'
;MLTNSEIKFIKSLYLKKNRDFNSLFIVEGDKMIDELLSSDFTIENIYATKDWYDDNCPKMNDDILVKISSKELSRISNLKSPNNVLAVVKKRDLELNHDNLTGLTLVLDSINDPGNLGTIIRSCHWFSIKNIVCSENTVDMYNSKVIQSTMGSVFNVNVFYEDLSFFLKDCSNSHIIYGSFLDGDNIKNLEIKTNSILVVGNESNGIS
;
A
#
# COMPACT_ATOMS: atom_id res chain seq x y z
N MET A 1 -12.40 26.82 -2.28
CA MET A 1 -11.39 27.04 -3.34
C MET A 1 -10.02 26.76 -2.74
N LEU A 2 -9.23 25.92 -3.38
CA LEU A 2 -7.87 25.56 -2.92
C LEU A 2 -6.90 26.73 -3.13
N THR A 3 -6.11 27.02 -2.12
CA THR A 3 -5.01 27.97 -2.22
C THR A 3 -3.85 27.38 -3.03
N ASN A 4 -2.99 28.22 -3.56
CA ASN A 4 -1.80 27.75 -4.26
C ASN A 4 -0.83 26.99 -3.33
N SER A 5 -0.83 27.29 -2.04
CA SER A 5 -0.03 26.58 -1.04
C SER A 5 -0.54 25.17 -0.83
N GLU A 6 -1.84 24.96 -0.67
CA GLU A 6 -2.47 23.63 -0.55
C GLU A 6 -2.21 22.77 -1.78
N ILE A 7 -2.36 23.33 -2.99
CA ILE A 7 -2.07 22.61 -4.23
C ILE A 7 -0.61 22.17 -4.28
N LYS A 8 0.33 23.03 -3.93
CA LYS A 8 1.75 22.69 -3.88
C LYS A 8 2.03 21.62 -2.85
N PHE A 9 1.41 21.72 -1.67
CA PHE A 9 1.55 20.75 -0.60
C PHE A 9 1.06 19.36 -1.05
N ILE A 10 -0.19 19.24 -1.54
CA ILE A 10 -0.77 17.99 -2.00
C ILE A 10 0.10 17.39 -3.11
N LYS A 11 0.48 18.17 -4.11
CA LYS A 11 1.37 17.70 -5.18
C LYS A 11 2.73 17.24 -4.69
N SER A 12 3.24 17.80 -3.62
CA SER A 12 4.52 17.39 -3.06
C SER A 12 4.50 15.96 -2.52
N LEU A 13 3.34 15.45 -2.09
CA LEU A 13 3.16 14.09 -1.55
C LEU A 13 3.32 12.97 -2.61
N TYR A 14 3.39 13.30 -3.89
CA TYR A 14 3.76 12.32 -4.92
C TYR A 14 5.25 11.93 -4.84
N LEU A 15 6.08 12.73 -4.15
CA LEU A 15 7.49 12.42 -3.91
C LEU A 15 7.67 11.69 -2.57
N LYS A 16 8.38 10.56 -2.57
CA LYS A 16 8.64 9.74 -1.36
C LYS A 16 9.17 10.58 -0.20
N LYS A 17 10.18 11.43 -0.44
CA LYS A 17 10.76 12.31 0.59
C LYS A 17 9.72 13.13 1.35
N ASN A 18 8.71 13.67 0.65
CA ASN A 18 7.69 14.51 1.26
C ASN A 18 6.60 13.66 1.96
N ARG A 19 6.30 12.46 1.45
CA ARG A 19 5.44 11.50 2.16
C ARG A 19 6.05 11.10 3.49
N ASP A 20 7.33 10.79 3.49
CA ASP A 20 8.04 10.36 4.70
C ASP A 20 8.13 11.52 5.72
N PHE A 21 8.47 12.72 5.26
CA PHE A 21 8.56 13.90 6.13
C PHE A 21 7.23 14.27 6.80
N ASN A 22 6.11 14.17 6.07
CA ASN A 22 4.79 14.54 6.57
C ASN A 22 4.01 13.34 7.13
N SER A 23 4.49 12.12 6.97
CA SER A 23 3.77 10.88 7.28
C SER A 23 2.40 10.80 6.58
N LEU A 24 2.30 11.30 5.33
CA LEU A 24 1.07 11.38 4.55
C LEU A 24 1.25 10.76 3.16
N PHE A 25 0.16 10.27 2.58
CA PHE A 25 0.13 9.80 1.19
C PHE A 25 -1.21 10.14 0.52
N ILE A 26 -1.32 9.88 -0.78
CA ILE A 26 -2.49 10.23 -1.60
C ILE A 26 -3.21 8.95 -2.04
N VAL A 27 -4.53 9.01 -1.94
CA VAL A 27 -5.46 8.01 -2.50
C VAL A 27 -6.40 8.74 -3.47
N GLU A 28 -6.56 8.20 -4.68
CA GLU A 28 -7.39 8.82 -5.72
C GLU A 28 -8.41 7.83 -6.29
N GLY A 29 -9.64 8.31 -6.49
CA GLY A 29 -10.71 7.60 -7.19
C GLY A 29 -11.78 7.00 -6.28
N ASP A 30 -13.01 6.97 -6.80
CA ASP A 30 -14.23 6.64 -6.06
C ASP A 30 -14.10 5.30 -5.31
N LYS A 31 -13.79 4.22 -6.04
CA LYS A 31 -13.64 2.87 -5.45
C LYS A 31 -12.54 2.78 -4.40
N MET A 32 -11.44 3.51 -4.59
CA MET A 32 -10.34 3.53 -3.64
C MET A 32 -10.73 4.24 -2.35
N ILE A 33 -11.53 5.30 -2.47
CA ILE A 33 -12.04 6.03 -1.30
C ILE A 33 -13.10 5.22 -0.56
N ASP A 34 -13.96 4.46 -1.26
CA ASP A 34 -14.94 3.55 -0.61
C ASP A 34 -14.22 2.50 0.25
N GLU A 35 -13.15 1.89 -0.27
CA GLU A 35 -12.33 0.94 0.48
C GLU A 35 -11.59 1.61 1.65
N LEU A 36 -11.06 2.81 1.44
CA LEU A 36 -10.40 3.60 2.48
C LEU A 36 -11.35 3.92 3.63
N LEU A 37 -12.58 4.36 3.33
CA LEU A 37 -13.61 4.67 4.32
C LEU A 37 -14.05 3.47 5.16
N SER A 38 -13.90 2.26 4.60
CA SER A 38 -14.18 1.00 5.29
C SER A 38 -13.01 0.48 6.12
N SER A 39 -11.88 1.18 6.10
CA SER A 39 -10.64 0.79 6.78
C SER A 39 -10.43 1.60 8.07
N ASP A 40 -9.39 1.25 8.81
CA ASP A 40 -8.95 1.96 10.04
C ASP A 40 -7.89 3.04 9.77
N PHE A 41 -7.64 3.40 8.50
CA PHE A 41 -6.71 4.47 8.16
C PHE A 41 -7.27 5.84 8.56
N THR A 42 -6.41 6.69 9.11
CA THR A 42 -6.77 8.07 9.46
C THR A 42 -6.72 8.96 8.23
N ILE A 43 -7.85 9.53 7.86
CA ILE A 43 -7.97 10.46 6.75
C ILE A 43 -7.74 11.88 7.27
N GLU A 44 -6.85 12.61 6.63
CA GLU A 44 -6.56 14.02 6.95
C GLU A 44 -7.55 14.95 6.23
N ASN A 45 -7.71 14.77 4.91
CA ASN A 45 -8.67 15.53 4.10
C ASN A 45 -9.16 14.71 2.91
N ILE A 46 -10.40 14.97 2.49
CA ILE A 46 -10.97 14.48 1.24
C ILE A 46 -11.35 15.68 0.39
N TYR A 47 -10.83 15.73 -0.83
CA TYR A 47 -11.13 16.75 -1.83
C TYR A 47 -12.04 16.16 -2.88
N ALA A 48 -13.27 16.66 -2.99
CA ALA A 48 -14.30 16.07 -3.84
C ALA A 48 -14.97 17.08 -4.76
N THR A 49 -15.32 16.64 -5.97
CA THR A 49 -16.18 17.40 -6.87
C THR A 49 -17.59 17.51 -6.32
N LYS A 50 -18.37 18.46 -6.87
CA LYS A 50 -19.71 18.75 -6.37
C LYS A 50 -20.58 17.49 -6.26
N ASP A 51 -20.64 16.68 -7.32
CA ASP A 51 -21.56 15.54 -7.36
C ASP A 51 -21.18 14.50 -6.30
N TRP A 52 -19.89 14.16 -6.21
CA TRP A 52 -19.39 13.24 -5.19
C TRP A 52 -19.60 13.78 -3.77
N TYR A 53 -19.36 15.08 -3.56
CA TYR A 53 -19.57 15.75 -2.29
C TYR A 53 -21.04 15.66 -1.86
N ASP A 54 -21.97 16.03 -2.74
CA ASP A 54 -23.40 16.09 -2.43
C ASP A 54 -23.98 14.69 -2.11
N ASP A 55 -23.44 13.61 -2.72
CA ASP A 55 -23.82 12.23 -2.49
C ASP A 55 -23.28 11.64 -1.16
N ASN A 56 -22.14 12.14 -0.68
CA ASN A 56 -21.42 11.54 0.44
C ASN A 56 -21.38 12.42 1.71
N CYS A 57 -21.51 13.74 1.60
CA CYS A 57 -21.50 14.69 2.73
C CYS A 57 -22.43 14.27 3.88
N PRO A 58 -23.68 13.80 3.65
CA PRO A 58 -24.56 13.39 4.75
C PRO A 58 -24.06 12.20 5.59
N LYS A 59 -23.06 11.49 5.12
CA LYS A 59 -22.53 10.26 5.72
C LYS A 59 -21.16 10.47 6.40
N MET A 60 -20.58 11.66 6.28
CA MET A 60 -19.20 11.93 6.65
C MET A 60 -19.09 13.12 7.62
N ASN A 61 -17.95 13.23 8.30
CA ASN A 61 -17.64 14.41 9.08
C ASN A 61 -17.24 15.57 8.16
N ASP A 62 -17.96 16.69 8.24
CA ASP A 62 -17.76 17.89 7.42
C ASP A 62 -16.35 18.50 7.58
N ASP A 63 -15.68 18.24 8.71
CA ASP A 63 -14.36 18.85 9.01
C ASP A 63 -13.24 18.38 8.06
N ILE A 64 -13.36 17.18 7.47
CA ILE A 64 -12.34 16.61 6.58
C ILE A 64 -12.73 16.67 5.10
N LEU A 65 -14.00 16.97 4.79
CA LEU A 65 -14.51 16.92 3.42
C LEU A 65 -14.55 18.33 2.79
N VAL A 66 -13.74 18.51 1.76
CA VAL A 66 -13.56 19.80 1.06
C VAL A 66 -14.15 19.72 -0.33
N LYS A 67 -15.19 20.51 -0.59
CA LYS A 67 -15.80 20.65 -1.92
C LYS A 67 -14.91 21.50 -2.83
N ILE A 68 -14.52 20.94 -3.97
CA ILE A 68 -13.69 21.58 -4.99
C ILE A 68 -14.28 21.46 -6.39
N SER A 69 -13.80 22.26 -7.32
CA SER A 69 -14.15 22.13 -8.74
C SER A 69 -13.34 21.04 -9.42
N SER A 70 -13.85 20.47 -10.52
CA SER A 70 -13.11 19.50 -11.35
C SER A 70 -11.78 20.07 -11.88
N LYS A 71 -11.71 21.40 -12.08
CA LYS A 71 -10.48 22.09 -12.47
C LYS A 71 -9.45 22.12 -11.34
N GLU A 72 -9.88 22.30 -10.09
CA GLU A 72 -9.00 22.22 -8.92
C GLU A 72 -8.54 20.79 -8.68
N LEU A 73 -9.44 19.81 -8.80
CA LEU A 73 -9.09 18.39 -8.72
C LEU A 73 -8.01 18.01 -9.75
N SER A 74 -8.15 18.45 -10.99
CA SER A 74 -7.14 18.22 -12.04
C SER A 74 -5.78 18.85 -11.74
N ARG A 75 -5.73 19.90 -10.89
CA ARG A 75 -4.46 20.51 -10.48
C ARG A 75 -3.73 19.73 -9.39
N ILE A 76 -4.43 18.95 -8.60
CA ILE A 76 -3.85 18.16 -7.48
C ILE A 76 -3.66 16.68 -7.84
N SER A 77 -4.39 16.16 -8.80
CA SER A 77 -4.30 14.77 -9.26
C SER A 77 -3.09 14.53 -10.18
N ASN A 78 -2.55 13.30 -10.16
CA ASN A 78 -1.58 12.78 -11.12
C ASN A 78 -2.20 11.81 -12.14
N LEU A 79 -3.49 11.54 -12.06
CA LEU A 79 -4.17 10.69 -13.02
C LEU A 79 -4.38 11.45 -14.35
N LYS A 80 -4.24 10.75 -15.47
CA LYS A 80 -4.54 11.32 -16.82
C LYS A 80 -5.98 11.80 -16.94
N SER A 81 -6.90 11.08 -16.29
CA SER A 81 -8.31 11.42 -16.16
C SER A 81 -8.64 11.38 -14.68
N PRO A 82 -8.59 12.53 -13.98
CA PRO A 82 -8.94 12.58 -12.57
C PRO A 82 -10.38 12.11 -12.33
N ASN A 83 -10.55 11.26 -11.35
CA ASN A 83 -11.87 10.85 -10.86
C ASN A 83 -12.45 11.95 -9.95
N ASN A 84 -13.60 11.68 -9.35
CA ASN A 84 -14.35 12.71 -8.62
C ASN A 84 -13.75 13.11 -7.28
N VAL A 85 -12.79 12.34 -6.75
CA VAL A 85 -12.32 12.45 -5.38
C VAL A 85 -10.85 12.08 -5.21
N LEU A 86 -10.19 12.78 -4.27
CA LEU A 86 -8.82 12.54 -3.83
C LEU A 86 -8.77 12.71 -2.31
N ALA A 87 -8.12 11.78 -1.60
CA ALA A 87 -7.85 11.89 -0.17
C ALA A 87 -6.37 12.04 0.14
N VAL A 88 -6.06 12.79 1.18
CA VAL A 88 -4.78 12.82 1.88
C VAL A 88 -4.94 11.99 3.16
N VAL A 89 -4.08 11.00 3.35
CA VAL A 89 -4.22 9.95 4.34
C VAL A 89 -2.94 9.82 5.15
N LYS A 90 -3.04 9.55 6.45
CA LYS A 90 -1.88 9.29 7.31
C LYS A 90 -1.30 7.90 7.03
N LYS A 91 0.02 7.85 6.93
CA LYS A 91 0.74 6.57 6.90
C LYS A 91 0.52 5.84 8.23
N ARG A 92 0.38 4.51 8.18
CA ARG A 92 0.43 3.70 9.41
C ARG A 92 1.85 3.62 9.92
N ASP A 93 2.00 3.71 11.20
CA ASP A 93 3.23 3.38 11.91
C ASP A 93 3.06 1.96 12.48
N LEU A 94 3.52 0.97 11.73
CA LEU A 94 3.41 -0.43 12.08
C LEU A 94 4.76 -0.97 12.52
N GLU A 95 4.84 -1.48 13.72
CA GLU A 95 6.00 -2.24 14.21
C GLU A 95 5.82 -3.73 13.87
N LEU A 96 6.85 -4.32 13.26
CA LEU A 96 6.87 -5.74 12.98
C LEU A 96 7.21 -6.50 14.26
N ASN A 97 6.27 -7.31 14.74
CA ASN A 97 6.52 -8.25 15.81
C ASN A 97 6.61 -9.67 15.25
N HIS A 98 7.81 -10.24 15.28
CA HIS A 98 8.12 -11.56 14.70
C HIS A 98 7.31 -12.68 15.38
N ASP A 99 7.03 -12.57 16.69
CA ASP A 99 6.25 -13.56 17.44
C ASP A 99 4.77 -13.60 17.02
N ASN A 100 4.28 -12.54 16.40
CA ASN A 100 2.88 -12.42 15.95
C ASN A 100 2.67 -12.81 14.49
N LEU A 101 3.71 -13.25 13.79
CA LEU A 101 3.59 -13.74 12.41
C LEU A 101 2.94 -15.12 12.40
N THR A 102 1.65 -15.16 12.13
CA THR A 102 0.87 -16.40 12.03
C THR A 102 0.42 -16.67 10.60
N GLY A 103 0.33 -17.93 10.22
CA GLY A 103 -0.04 -18.32 8.88
C GLY A 103 1.13 -18.15 7.89
N LEU A 104 0.82 -17.75 6.66
CA LEU A 104 1.82 -17.47 5.63
C LEU A 104 2.20 -16.00 5.63
N THR A 105 3.48 -15.72 5.78
CA THR A 105 4.07 -14.38 5.56
C THR A 105 4.80 -14.38 4.23
N LEU A 106 4.54 -13.38 3.39
CA LEU A 106 5.25 -13.20 2.13
C LEU A 106 6.44 -12.27 2.32
N VAL A 107 7.61 -12.67 1.84
CA VAL A 107 8.82 -11.85 1.83
C VAL A 107 9.16 -11.48 0.40
N LEU A 108 9.39 -10.19 0.16
CA LEU A 108 9.65 -9.63 -1.17
C LEU A 108 11.03 -9.01 -1.21
N ASP A 109 11.90 -9.62 -2.01
CA ASP A 109 13.27 -9.15 -2.19
C ASP A 109 13.40 -8.33 -3.46
N SER A 110 13.63 -7.02 -3.29
CA SER A 110 13.95 -6.07 -4.37
C SER A 110 12.90 -5.98 -5.47
N ILE A 111 11.62 -5.99 -5.13
CA ILE A 111 10.52 -5.76 -6.08
C ILE A 111 10.47 -4.27 -6.42
N ASN A 112 10.90 -3.89 -7.63
CA ASN A 112 11.07 -2.50 -8.02
C ASN A 112 9.89 -1.92 -8.84
N ASP A 113 9.11 -2.78 -9.53
CA ASP A 113 7.96 -2.32 -10.31
C ASP A 113 6.74 -2.06 -9.42
N PRO A 114 6.17 -0.82 -9.46
CA PRO A 114 5.00 -0.49 -8.65
C PRO A 114 3.75 -1.31 -8.97
N GLY A 115 3.59 -1.73 -10.24
CA GLY A 115 2.47 -2.57 -10.67
C GLY A 115 2.57 -3.96 -10.08
N ASN A 116 3.78 -4.54 -10.05
CA ASN A 116 4.04 -5.85 -9.46
C ASN A 116 3.78 -5.85 -7.97
N LEU A 117 4.33 -4.88 -7.21
CA LEU A 117 4.05 -4.77 -5.78
C LEU A 117 2.55 -4.63 -5.51
N GLY A 118 1.85 -3.75 -6.24
CA GLY A 118 0.40 -3.57 -6.06
C GLY A 118 -0.39 -4.84 -6.37
N THR A 119 -0.01 -5.59 -7.40
CA THR A 119 -0.63 -6.87 -7.77
C THR A 119 -0.38 -7.93 -6.69
N ILE A 120 0.83 -7.99 -6.15
CA ILE A 120 1.18 -8.90 -5.06
C ILE A 120 0.35 -8.59 -3.81
N ILE A 121 0.27 -7.31 -3.39
CA ILE A 121 -0.56 -6.89 -2.25
C ILE A 121 -2.02 -7.31 -2.45
N ARG A 122 -2.55 -7.12 -3.67
CA ARG A 122 -3.91 -7.53 -4.02
C ARG A 122 -4.10 -9.06 -3.93
N SER A 123 -3.12 -9.83 -4.40
CA SER A 123 -3.15 -11.29 -4.29
C SER A 123 -3.09 -11.74 -2.82
N CYS A 124 -2.24 -11.13 -2.01
CA CYS A 124 -2.16 -11.40 -0.57
C CYS A 124 -3.51 -11.15 0.11
N HIS A 125 -4.16 -10.01 -0.17
CA HIS A 125 -5.49 -9.73 0.36
C HIS A 125 -6.51 -10.81 -0.05
N TRP A 126 -6.52 -11.19 -1.33
CA TRP A 126 -7.42 -12.22 -1.86
C TRP A 126 -7.27 -13.59 -1.17
N PHE A 127 -6.03 -13.98 -0.88
CA PHE A 127 -5.71 -15.23 -0.20
C PHE A 127 -5.60 -15.10 1.33
N SER A 128 -6.05 -13.98 1.91
CA SER A 128 -6.00 -13.71 3.35
C SER A 128 -4.59 -13.76 3.96
N ILE A 129 -3.55 -13.50 3.17
CA ILE A 129 -2.19 -13.30 3.66
C ILE A 129 -2.12 -11.88 4.25
N LYS A 130 -1.89 -11.80 5.56
CA LYS A 130 -1.98 -10.53 6.30
C LYS A 130 -0.69 -9.71 6.27
N ASN A 131 0.46 -10.38 6.20
CA ASN A 131 1.76 -9.73 6.37
C ASN A 131 2.65 -9.94 5.15
N ILE A 132 3.23 -8.84 4.68
CA ILE A 132 4.26 -8.78 3.66
C ILE A 132 5.47 -8.09 4.28
N VAL A 133 6.65 -8.69 4.15
CA VAL A 133 7.93 -8.08 4.55
C VAL A 133 8.76 -7.83 3.31
N CYS A 134 9.06 -6.59 3.04
CA CYS A 134 9.82 -6.13 1.88
C CYS A 134 11.26 -5.80 2.27
N SER A 135 12.21 -6.06 1.37
CA SER A 135 13.54 -5.46 1.49
C SER A 135 13.47 -3.93 1.42
N GLU A 136 14.45 -3.24 1.97
CA GLU A 136 14.55 -1.77 1.93
C GLU A 136 14.57 -1.22 0.49
N ASN A 137 15.07 -2.02 -0.46
CA ASN A 137 15.15 -1.66 -1.88
C ASN A 137 13.84 -1.88 -2.64
N THR A 138 12.84 -2.52 -2.04
CA THR A 138 11.52 -2.68 -2.66
C THR A 138 10.83 -1.32 -2.79
N VAL A 139 10.08 -1.12 -3.88
CA VAL A 139 9.34 0.12 -4.13
C VAL A 139 8.40 0.44 -2.97
N ASP A 140 8.30 1.73 -2.61
CA ASP A 140 7.46 2.20 -1.50
C ASP A 140 5.97 1.89 -1.73
N MET A 141 5.33 1.20 -0.79
CA MET A 141 3.91 0.84 -0.85
C MET A 141 2.99 2.05 -0.98
N TYR A 142 3.39 3.22 -0.45
CA TYR A 142 2.64 4.46 -0.55
C TYR A 142 2.91 5.25 -1.85
N ASN A 143 3.69 4.70 -2.78
CA ASN A 143 3.79 5.25 -4.13
C ASN A 143 2.40 5.24 -4.80
N SER A 144 2.00 6.33 -5.43
CA SER A 144 0.67 6.48 -6.02
C SER A 144 0.34 5.39 -7.06
N LYS A 145 1.33 4.90 -7.81
CA LYS A 145 1.14 3.79 -8.76
C LYS A 145 0.91 2.46 -8.04
N VAL A 146 1.60 2.21 -6.91
CA VAL A 146 1.35 1.03 -6.07
C VAL A 146 -0.07 1.10 -5.54
N ILE A 147 -0.43 2.21 -4.88
CA ILE A 147 -1.78 2.44 -4.33
C ILE A 147 -2.85 2.15 -5.38
N GLN A 148 -2.75 2.72 -6.59
CA GLN A 148 -3.70 2.47 -7.68
C GLN A 148 -3.76 0.98 -8.09
N SER A 149 -2.60 0.31 -8.15
CA SER A 149 -2.53 -1.10 -8.59
C SER A 149 -3.12 -2.06 -7.55
N THR A 150 -3.19 -1.68 -6.27
CA THR A 150 -3.77 -2.51 -5.21
C THR A 150 -5.29 -2.60 -5.27
N MET A 151 -5.95 -1.68 -5.95
CA MET A 151 -7.42 -1.60 -6.01
C MET A 151 -8.08 -1.62 -4.62
N GLY A 152 -7.49 -0.92 -3.63
CA GLY A 152 -7.98 -0.87 -2.23
C GLY A 152 -7.38 -1.93 -1.30
N SER A 153 -6.78 -2.99 -1.82
CA SER A 153 -6.23 -4.08 -0.98
C SER A 153 -5.13 -3.62 -0.01
N VAL A 154 -4.46 -2.50 -0.30
CA VAL A 154 -3.43 -1.90 0.58
C VAL A 154 -3.95 -1.56 1.97
N PHE A 155 -5.24 -1.33 2.12
CA PHE A 155 -5.85 -1.01 3.41
C PHE A 155 -6.08 -2.23 4.30
N ASN A 156 -5.92 -3.45 3.76
CA ASN A 156 -6.23 -4.72 4.41
C ASN A 156 -5.01 -5.63 4.62
N VAL A 157 -3.82 -5.19 4.18
CA VAL A 157 -2.56 -5.96 4.28
C VAL A 157 -1.50 -5.10 4.96
N ASN A 158 -0.77 -5.69 5.88
CA ASN A 158 0.37 -5.03 6.52
C ASN A 158 1.61 -5.21 5.65
N VAL A 159 2.30 -4.12 5.34
CA VAL A 159 3.55 -4.14 4.58
C VAL A 159 4.64 -3.49 5.41
N PHE A 160 5.69 -4.25 5.70
CA PHE A 160 6.85 -3.85 6.47
C PHE A 160 8.07 -3.76 5.58
N TYR A 161 9.07 -2.97 5.96
CA TYR A 161 10.35 -2.84 5.27
C TYR A 161 11.46 -3.12 6.24
N GLU A 162 12.28 -4.16 5.95
CA GLU A 162 13.28 -4.71 6.85
C GLU A 162 14.57 -5.08 6.12
N ASP A 163 15.66 -5.18 6.86
CA ASP A 163 16.82 -5.94 6.41
C ASP A 163 16.46 -7.44 6.42
N LEU A 164 16.30 -8.01 5.22
CA LEU A 164 15.83 -9.39 5.08
C LEU A 164 16.79 -10.41 5.68
N SER A 165 18.10 -10.11 5.72
CA SER A 165 19.10 -11.04 6.28
C SER A 165 18.88 -11.20 7.80
N PHE A 166 18.63 -10.09 8.50
CA PHE A 166 18.31 -10.13 9.93
C PHE A 166 16.94 -10.74 10.17
N PHE A 167 15.93 -10.30 9.42
CA PHE A 167 14.57 -10.81 9.57
C PHE A 167 14.47 -12.34 9.41
N LEU A 168 15.02 -12.87 8.30
CA LEU A 168 14.97 -14.31 8.02
C LEU A 168 15.75 -15.14 9.04
N LYS A 169 16.90 -14.62 9.50
CA LYS A 169 17.70 -15.27 10.53
C LYS A 169 16.92 -15.36 11.86
N ASP A 170 16.24 -14.31 12.25
CA ASP A 170 15.46 -14.25 13.47
C ASP A 170 14.27 -15.23 13.44
N CYS A 171 13.58 -15.27 12.29
CA CYS A 171 12.43 -16.16 12.07
C CYS A 171 12.80 -17.64 11.88
N SER A 172 14.07 -17.97 11.60
CA SER A 172 14.49 -19.33 11.22
C SER A 172 14.25 -20.40 12.28
N ASN A 173 14.14 -20.03 13.56
CA ASN A 173 13.86 -20.95 14.64
C ASN A 173 12.35 -21.21 14.87
N SER A 174 11.48 -20.35 14.38
CA SER A 174 10.04 -20.38 14.64
C SER A 174 9.19 -20.62 13.39
N HIS A 175 9.76 -20.38 12.18
CA HIS A 175 9.07 -20.48 10.91
C HIS A 175 9.83 -21.36 9.92
N ILE A 176 9.09 -22.05 9.05
CA ILE A 176 9.68 -22.72 7.89
C ILE A 176 9.79 -21.69 6.77
N ILE A 177 11.00 -21.56 6.22
CA ILE A 177 11.30 -20.60 5.18
C ILE A 177 11.38 -21.32 3.85
N TYR A 178 10.57 -20.93 2.89
CA TYR A 178 10.56 -21.38 1.50
C TYR A 178 11.08 -20.27 0.60
N GLY A 179 11.99 -20.59 -0.30
CA GLY A 179 12.44 -19.68 -1.36
C GLY A 179 11.92 -20.11 -2.72
N SER A 180 11.52 -19.17 -3.57
CA SER A 180 11.14 -19.47 -4.95
C SER A 180 12.37 -19.44 -5.87
N PHE A 181 12.76 -20.61 -6.41
CA PHE A 181 13.90 -20.79 -7.31
C PHE A 181 13.48 -21.54 -8.58
N LEU A 182 14.26 -21.38 -9.67
CA LEU A 182 13.98 -22.01 -10.96
C LEU A 182 14.20 -23.53 -10.91
N ASP A 183 15.14 -23.98 -10.10
CA ASP A 183 15.56 -25.38 -9.91
C ASP A 183 15.02 -26.00 -8.61
N GLY A 184 14.03 -25.35 -8.00
CA GLY A 184 13.39 -25.82 -6.77
C GLY A 184 12.39 -26.96 -6.99
N ASP A 185 11.95 -27.56 -5.88
CA ASP A 185 10.90 -28.55 -5.88
C ASP A 185 9.54 -27.96 -6.30
N ASN A 186 8.71 -28.78 -6.93
CA ASN A 186 7.38 -28.33 -7.33
C ASN A 186 6.51 -28.09 -6.09
N ILE A 187 5.99 -26.89 -5.93
CA ILE A 187 5.15 -26.49 -4.78
C ILE A 187 3.95 -27.42 -4.55
N LYS A 188 3.43 -28.07 -5.59
CA LYS A 188 2.34 -29.05 -5.47
C LYS A 188 2.71 -30.30 -4.67
N ASN A 189 4.01 -30.58 -4.55
CA ASN A 189 4.54 -31.73 -3.82
C ASN A 189 4.95 -31.34 -2.38
N LEU A 190 4.81 -30.06 -2.00
CA LEU A 190 5.19 -29.57 -0.69
C LEU A 190 3.95 -29.49 0.23
N GLU A 191 4.08 -30.00 1.43
CA GLU A 191 3.13 -29.75 2.50
C GLU A 191 3.52 -28.44 3.21
N ILE A 192 2.84 -27.34 2.87
CA ILE A 192 3.09 -26.04 3.48
C ILE A 192 2.53 -26.07 4.89
N LYS A 193 3.39 -25.90 5.88
CA LYS A 193 3.00 -25.88 7.29
C LYS A 193 2.43 -24.51 7.68
N THR A 194 1.64 -24.51 8.74
CA THR A 194 1.24 -23.26 9.44
C THR A 194 2.49 -22.55 9.94
N ASN A 195 2.50 -21.21 9.89
CA ASN A 195 3.64 -20.35 10.25
C ASN A 195 4.84 -20.54 9.31
N SER A 196 4.60 -20.22 8.06
CA SER A 196 5.61 -20.30 7.00
C SER A 196 5.93 -18.91 6.43
N ILE A 197 7.13 -18.79 5.94
CA ILE A 197 7.61 -17.63 5.19
C ILE A 197 7.89 -18.06 3.76
N LEU A 198 7.33 -17.35 2.78
CA LEU A 198 7.64 -17.55 1.37
C LEU A 198 8.44 -16.35 0.85
N VAL A 199 9.67 -16.59 0.42
CA VAL A 199 10.54 -15.55 -0.17
C VAL A 199 10.40 -15.56 -1.69
N VAL A 200 10.08 -14.41 -2.26
CA VAL A 200 10.00 -14.17 -3.70
C VAL A 200 10.98 -13.07 -4.06
N GLY A 201 11.84 -13.34 -5.01
CA GLY A 201 12.88 -12.41 -5.46
C GLY A 201 12.45 -11.51 -6.62
N ASN A 202 13.38 -10.66 -7.03
CA ASN A 202 13.27 -9.81 -8.20
C ASN A 202 13.15 -10.63 -9.49
N GLU A 203 12.44 -10.13 -10.50
CA GLU A 203 12.20 -10.83 -11.78
C GLU A 203 13.50 -11.13 -12.54
N SER A 204 14.50 -10.29 -12.41
CA SER A 204 15.76 -10.41 -13.15
C SER A 204 16.88 -11.07 -12.35
N ASN A 205 16.94 -10.79 -11.05
CA ASN A 205 18.07 -11.18 -10.19
C ASN A 205 17.74 -12.35 -9.25
N GLY A 206 16.46 -12.69 -9.12
CA GLY A 206 16.02 -13.69 -8.15
C GLY A 206 16.09 -13.19 -6.71
N ILE A 207 16.33 -14.10 -5.77
CA ILE A 207 16.57 -13.84 -4.35
C ILE A 207 18.05 -13.53 -4.16
N SER A 208 18.39 -12.42 -3.45
CA SER A 208 19.77 -11.95 -3.22
C SER A 208 20.55 -12.80 -2.20
#